data_379baafa3b973f7f30dbf62f3572e676
#
_entry.id   379baafa3b973f7f30dbf62f3572e676
#
_cell.length_a   1.000
_cell.length_b   1.000
_cell.length_c   1.000
_cell.angle_alpha   90.00
_cell.angle_beta   90.00
_cell.angle_gamma   90.00
#
_symmetry.space_group_name_H-M   'P 1'
#
loop_
_entity.id
_entity.type
_entity.pdbx_description
1 polymer ?
#
loop_
_entity_poly.entity_id
_entity_poly.type
_entity_poly.pdbx_seq_one_letter_code
_entity_poly.pdbx_strand_id
1 'polypeptide(L)'
;RTGFNNPGLDMIKLRIAQRRNSYVLGININKNPSSEGKQAIDDFLSLYRELYDTADYFTINWNSVETEVMEQALTALAAFRETRTKHVPLLLKLPADLTEEALNVVTACIDNYKIDGVIATGPTMDRTYLTASLNRLQKIGTGSISGKGIGDKSFRIVKFLRGHVGKNV
;
A
#
# COMPACT_ATOMS: atom_id res chain seq x y z
N ARG A 1 -6.69 17.73 -3.32
CA ARG A 1 -7.07 16.66 -2.37
C ARG A 1 -8.12 15.75 -2.98
N THR A 2 -7.67 14.68 -3.59
CA THR A 2 -8.61 13.74 -4.22
C THR A 2 -8.96 12.56 -3.29
N GLY A 3 -8.16 12.29 -2.25
CA GLY A 3 -8.31 11.07 -1.45
C GLY A 3 -8.12 9.82 -2.29
N PHE A 4 -8.71 8.74 -1.87
CA PHE A 4 -8.73 7.47 -2.61
C PHE A 4 -10.06 7.26 -3.35
N ASN A 5 -10.60 8.33 -3.91
CA ASN A 5 -11.89 8.30 -4.60
C ASN A 5 -11.86 7.33 -5.78
N ASN A 6 -12.79 6.41 -5.80
CA ASN A 6 -12.98 5.46 -6.88
C ASN A 6 -14.48 5.12 -7.01
N PRO A 7 -14.92 4.59 -8.16
CA PRO A 7 -16.33 4.31 -8.40
C PRO A 7 -16.84 3.02 -7.75
N GLY A 8 -16.05 2.36 -6.93
CA GLY A 8 -16.37 1.05 -6.34
C GLY A 8 -15.96 -0.14 -7.20
N LEU A 9 -15.94 -1.32 -6.56
CA LEU A 9 -15.41 -2.56 -7.14
C LEU A 9 -16.13 -2.96 -8.44
N ASP A 10 -17.46 -2.91 -8.46
CA ASP A 10 -18.24 -3.35 -9.62
C ASP A 10 -17.93 -2.53 -10.88
N MET A 11 -17.87 -1.21 -10.72
CA MET A 11 -17.51 -0.33 -11.85
C MET A 11 -16.05 -0.52 -12.30
N ILE A 12 -15.15 -0.82 -11.37
CA ILE A 12 -13.75 -1.13 -11.69
C ILE A 12 -13.68 -2.44 -12.47
N LYS A 13 -14.40 -3.49 -12.05
CA LYS A 13 -14.47 -4.77 -12.77
C LYS A 13 -14.98 -4.58 -14.21
N LEU A 14 -16.06 -3.80 -14.40
CA LEU A 14 -16.58 -3.48 -15.73
C LEU A 14 -15.54 -2.79 -16.62
N ARG A 15 -14.81 -1.81 -16.07
CA ARG A 15 -13.76 -1.12 -16.83
C ARG A 15 -12.58 -2.02 -17.16
N ILE A 16 -12.18 -2.91 -16.25
CA ILE A 16 -11.14 -3.90 -16.50
C ILE A 16 -11.57 -4.88 -17.60
N ALA A 17 -12.82 -5.35 -17.56
CA ALA A 17 -13.35 -6.25 -18.58
C ALA A 17 -13.37 -5.63 -20.00
N GLN A 18 -13.52 -4.31 -20.09
CA GLN A 18 -13.46 -3.56 -21.35
C GLN A 18 -12.04 -3.20 -21.80
N ARG A 19 -11.02 -3.55 -21.00
CA ARG A 19 -9.62 -3.25 -21.28
C ARG A 19 -9.15 -3.93 -22.57
N ARG A 20 -8.50 -3.18 -23.45
CA ARG A 20 -7.75 -3.71 -24.58
C ARG A 20 -6.33 -4.06 -24.11
N ASN A 21 -6.00 -5.33 -24.10
CA ASN A 21 -4.93 -6.00 -23.35
C ASN A 21 -3.47 -5.72 -23.78
N SER A 22 -3.03 -4.51 -23.92
CA SER A 22 -1.64 -4.24 -24.33
C SER A 22 -0.71 -3.68 -23.25
N TYR A 23 -1.16 -3.55 -21.98
CA TYR A 23 -0.36 -2.96 -20.90
C TYR A 23 -0.49 -3.72 -19.60
N VAL A 24 0.53 -3.62 -18.74
CA VAL A 24 0.57 -4.21 -17.40
C VAL A 24 -0.46 -3.51 -16.49
N LEU A 25 -1.29 -4.29 -15.83
CA LEU A 25 -2.29 -3.79 -14.88
C LEU A 25 -1.85 -4.07 -13.44
N GLY A 26 -1.40 -3.03 -12.74
CA GLY A 26 -1.23 -3.05 -11.29
C GLY A 26 -2.49 -2.59 -10.59
N ILE A 27 -2.92 -3.31 -9.57
CA ILE A 27 -4.08 -2.95 -8.74
C ILE A 27 -3.61 -2.59 -7.34
N ASN A 28 -3.82 -1.32 -6.96
CA ASN A 28 -3.52 -0.84 -5.60
C ASN A 28 -4.77 -0.94 -4.75
N ILE A 29 -4.77 -1.79 -3.73
CA ILE A 29 -5.90 -2.00 -2.83
C ILE A 29 -5.68 -1.35 -1.47
N ASN A 30 -6.78 -0.85 -0.92
CA ASN A 30 -6.89 -0.17 0.35
C ASN A 30 -8.14 -0.64 1.08
N LYS A 31 -8.13 -0.56 2.41
CA LYS A 31 -9.37 -0.63 3.18
C LYS A 31 -10.24 0.61 2.92
N ASN A 32 -11.53 0.52 3.15
CA ASN A 32 -12.38 1.71 3.20
C ASN A 32 -11.98 2.61 4.38
N PRO A 33 -12.11 3.92 4.27
CA PRO A 33 -11.75 4.84 5.35
C PRO A 33 -12.46 4.56 6.67
N SER A 34 -13.70 4.08 6.62
CA SER A 34 -14.53 3.76 7.80
C SER A 34 -14.34 2.33 8.33
N SER A 35 -13.62 1.46 7.63
CA SER A 35 -13.41 0.08 8.05
C SER A 35 -12.29 -0.01 9.08
N GLU A 36 -12.52 -0.74 10.17
CA GLU A 36 -11.56 -0.98 11.26
C GLU A 36 -11.49 -2.47 11.59
N GLY A 37 -10.39 -2.91 12.20
CA GLY A 37 -10.19 -4.29 12.65
C GLY A 37 -10.55 -5.31 11.56
N LYS A 38 -11.46 -6.23 11.88
CA LYS A 38 -11.89 -7.29 10.97
C LYS A 38 -12.47 -6.77 9.65
N GLN A 39 -13.21 -5.67 9.66
CA GLN A 39 -13.78 -5.11 8.43
C GLN A 39 -12.68 -4.63 7.48
N ALA A 40 -11.59 -4.07 8.01
CA ALA A 40 -10.45 -3.68 7.18
C ALA A 40 -9.76 -4.90 6.55
N ILE A 41 -9.64 -6.01 7.27
CA ILE A 41 -9.10 -7.28 6.76
C ILE A 41 -10.00 -7.83 5.65
N ASP A 42 -11.31 -7.84 5.87
CA ASP A 42 -12.30 -8.32 4.89
C ASP A 42 -12.29 -7.45 3.62
N ASP A 43 -12.10 -6.14 3.73
CA ASP A 43 -11.94 -5.24 2.58
C ASP A 43 -10.74 -5.65 1.71
N PHE A 44 -9.56 -5.83 2.31
CA PHE A 44 -8.36 -6.25 1.57
C PHE A 44 -8.58 -7.60 0.89
N LEU A 45 -9.08 -8.58 1.62
CA LEU A 45 -9.25 -9.94 1.14
C LEU A 45 -10.30 -10.03 0.02
N SER A 46 -11.41 -9.31 0.15
CA SER A 46 -12.47 -9.25 -0.85
C SER A 46 -11.95 -8.66 -2.16
N LEU A 47 -11.31 -7.48 -2.10
CA LEU A 47 -10.73 -6.84 -3.29
C LEU A 47 -9.68 -7.71 -3.96
N TYR A 48 -8.82 -8.37 -3.17
CA TYR A 48 -7.79 -9.25 -3.68
C TYR A 48 -8.37 -10.46 -4.40
N ARG A 49 -9.37 -11.13 -3.80
CA ARG A 49 -10.05 -12.29 -4.39
C ARG A 49 -10.76 -11.94 -5.69
N GLU A 50 -11.55 -10.88 -5.67
CA GLU A 50 -12.39 -10.47 -6.80
C GLU A 50 -11.59 -10.02 -8.03
N LEU A 51 -10.38 -9.55 -7.83
CA LEU A 51 -9.54 -8.98 -8.90
C LEU A 51 -8.32 -9.85 -9.23
N TYR A 52 -8.10 -10.97 -8.52
CA TYR A 52 -6.88 -11.77 -8.62
C TYR A 52 -6.52 -12.19 -10.03
N ASP A 53 -7.50 -12.74 -10.75
CA ASP A 53 -7.27 -13.29 -12.09
C ASP A 53 -7.11 -12.20 -13.17
N THR A 54 -7.43 -10.95 -12.84
CA THR A 54 -7.36 -9.82 -13.78
C THR A 54 -6.09 -8.97 -13.62
N ALA A 55 -5.44 -9.04 -12.48
CA ALA A 55 -4.24 -8.25 -12.19
C ALA A 55 -2.97 -8.93 -12.72
N ASP A 56 -2.01 -8.09 -13.12
CA ASP A 56 -0.64 -8.51 -13.37
C ASP A 56 0.21 -8.40 -12.11
N TYR A 57 -0.12 -7.49 -11.18
CA TYR A 57 0.41 -7.42 -9.83
C TYR A 57 -0.54 -6.66 -8.90
N PHE A 58 -0.40 -6.86 -7.59
CA PHE A 58 -1.11 -6.09 -6.57
C PHE A 58 -0.16 -5.22 -5.76
N THR A 59 -0.70 -4.11 -5.28
CA THR A 59 -0.06 -3.29 -4.25
C THR A 59 -1.00 -3.19 -3.05
N ILE A 60 -0.54 -3.59 -1.88
CA ILE A 60 -1.22 -3.37 -0.60
C ILE A 60 -0.71 -2.07 -0.01
N ASN A 61 -1.61 -1.13 0.24
CA ASN A 61 -1.23 0.15 0.80
C ASN A 61 -1.29 0.11 2.33
N TRP A 62 -0.13 0.17 2.99
CA TRP A 62 -0.04 0.19 4.46
C TRP A 62 -0.39 1.55 5.08
N ASN A 63 -0.76 2.53 4.29
CA ASN A 63 -1.05 3.85 4.80
C ASN A 63 -2.31 3.87 5.67
N SER A 64 -2.21 4.40 6.90
CA SER A 64 -3.33 4.50 7.86
C SER A 64 -3.94 3.15 8.26
N VAL A 65 -3.14 2.08 8.29
CA VAL A 65 -3.54 0.76 8.79
C VAL A 65 -2.67 0.41 9.98
N GLU A 66 -3.30 -0.03 11.07
CA GLU A 66 -2.59 -0.51 12.26
C GLU A 66 -1.78 -1.76 11.91
N THR A 67 -0.61 -1.90 12.52
CA THR A 67 0.33 -3.00 12.22
C THR A 67 -0.31 -4.36 12.40
N GLU A 68 -1.03 -4.60 13.50
CA GLU A 68 -1.70 -5.87 13.78
C GLU A 68 -2.77 -6.20 12.74
N VAL A 69 -3.56 -5.22 12.31
CA VAL A 69 -4.58 -5.39 11.26
C VAL A 69 -3.92 -5.73 9.93
N MET A 70 -2.79 -5.08 9.62
CA MET A 70 -2.04 -5.37 8.39
C MET A 70 -1.46 -6.78 8.41
N GLU A 71 -0.87 -7.23 9.52
CA GLU A 71 -0.34 -8.60 9.64
C GLU A 71 -1.43 -9.65 9.44
N GLN A 72 -2.61 -9.45 10.06
CA GLN A 72 -3.77 -10.33 9.86
C GLN A 72 -4.27 -10.30 8.42
N ALA A 73 -4.31 -9.13 7.78
CA ALA A 73 -4.65 -9.02 6.36
C ALA A 73 -3.65 -9.77 5.48
N LEU A 74 -2.34 -9.58 5.69
CA LEU A 74 -1.31 -10.29 4.94
C LEU A 74 -1.37 -11.81 5.15
N THR A 75 -1.68 -12.27 6.37
CA THR A 75 -1.93 -13.70 6.66
C THR A 75 -3.06 -14.24 5.77
N ALA A 76 -4.19 -13.54 5.72
CA ALA A 76 -5.34 -13.95 4.93
C ALA A 76 -5.06 -13.92 3.42
N LEU A 77 -4.33 -12.91 2.94
CA LEU A 77 -3.92 -12.80 1.54
C LEU A 77 -2.94 -13.90 1.13
N ALA A 78 -1.95 -14.22 1.98
CA ALA A 78 -0.99 -15.28 1.75
C ALA A 78 -1.70 -16.65 1.69
N ALA A 79 -2.57 -16.95 2.64
CA ALA A 79 -3.36 -18.17 2.65
C ALA A 79 -4.21 -18.32 1.38
N PHE A 80 -4.85 -17.24 0.92
CA PHE A 80 -5.59 -17.28 -0.36
C PHE A 80 -4.64 -17.52 -1.53
N ARG A 81 -3.47 -16.87 -1.59
CA ARG A 81 -2.49 -17.01 -2.68
C ARG A 81 -1.98 -18.45 -2.81
N GLU A 82 -1.82 -19.18 -1.71
CA GLU A 82 -1.43 -20.59 -1.70
C GLU A 82 -2.46 -21.52 -2.36
N THR A 83 -3.72 -21.11 -2.43
CA THR A 83 -4.78 -21.88 -3.13
C THR A 83 -4.77 -21.66 -4.65
N ARG A 84 -3.90 -20.76 -5.16
CA ARG A 84 -3.92 -20.35 -6.58
C ARG A 84 -2.75 -20.96 -7.33
N THR A 85 -2.99 -21.36 -8.57
CA THR A 85 -1.94 -21.86 -9.48
C THR A 85 -1.17 -20.73 -10.16
N LYS A 86 -1.84 -19.61 -10.44
CA LYS A 86 -1.20 -18.41 -11.00
C LYS A 86 -0.53 -17.62 -9.88
N HIS A 87 0.77 -17.38 -9.99
CA HIS A 87 1.45 -16.42 -9.13
C HIS A 87 1.20 -14.99 -9.63
N VAL A 88 0.60 -14.15 -8.80
CA VAL A 88 0.43 -12.72 -9.04
C VAL A 88 1.28 -11.98 -8.02
N PRO A 89 2.30 -11.20 -8.43
CA PRO A 89 3.17 -10.48 -7.50
C PRO A 89 2.39 -9.58 -6.56
N LEU A 90 2.79 -9.59 -5.29
CA LEU A 90 2.22 -8.80 -4.21
C LEU A 90 3.25 -7.81 -3.69
N LEU A 91 3.01 -6.53 -3.91
CA LEU A 91 3.87 -5.44 -3.46
C LEU A 91 3.29 -4.78 -2.21
N LEU A 92 4.16 -4.37 -1.30
CA LEU A 92 3.77 -3.63 -0.11
C LEU A 92 4.18 -2.17 -0.23
N LYS A 93 3.22 -1.25 -0.19
CA LYS A 93 3.48 0.18 -0.25
C LYS A 93 3.49 0.80 1.14
N LEU A 94 4.64 1.36 1.50
CA LEU A 94 4.92 1.87 2.83
C LEU A 94 4.69 3.39 2.93
N PRO A 95 4.14 3.90 4.05
CA PRO A 95 4.14 5.33 4.34
C PRO A 95 5.57 5.84 4.59
N ALA A 96 5.78 7.15 4.42
CA ALA A 96 7.09 7.77 4.65
C ALA A 96 7.43 7.99 6.14
N ASP A 97 6.45 7.81 7.04
CA ASP A 97 6.56 8.17 8.46
C ASP A 97 6.81 6.97 9.38
N LEU A 98 7.28 5.83 8.85
CA LEU A 98 7.57 4.64 9.65
C LEU A 98 8.77 4.86 10.58
N THR A 99 8.62 4.39 11.83
CA THR A 99 9.71 4.27 12.80
C THR A 99 10.60 3.07 12.48
N GLU A 100 11.73 2.92 13.17
CA GLU A 100 12.60 1.73 12.97
C GLU A 100 11.92 0.46 13.49
N GLU A 101 11.19 0.55 14.59
CA GLU A 101 10.42 -0.57 15.12
C GLU A 101 9.38 -1.07 14.10
N ALA A 102 8.64 -0.14 13.48
CA ALA A 102 7.68 -0.46 12.44
C ALA A 102 8.37 -1.03 11.17
N LEU A 103 9.57 -0.56 10.82
CA LEU A 103 10.34 -1.10 9.72
C LEU A 103 10.83 -2.54 10.00
N ASN A 104 11.18 -2.88 11.24
CA ASN A 104 11.50 -4.25 11.63
C ASN A 104 10.29 -5.18 11.46
N VAL A 105 9.08 -4.73 11.82
CA VAL A 105 7.85 -5.50 11.57
C VAL A 105 7.61 -5.66 10.06
N VAL A 106 7.80 -4.60 9.28
CA VAL A 106 7.69 -4.69 7.81
C VAL A 106 8.65 -5.73 7.22
N THR A 107 9.92 -5.77 7.65
CA THR A 107 10.87 -6.78 7.15
C THR A 107 10.46 -8.20 7.52
N ALA A 108 9.96 -8.42 8.74
CA ALA A 108 9.40 -9.71 9.13
C ALA A 108 8.18 -10.09 8.26
N CYS A 109 7.30 -9.15 7.96
CA CYS A 109 6.15 -9.37 7.08
C CYS A 109 6.59 -9.74 5.65
N ILE A 110 7.63 -9.10 5.12
CA ILE A 110 8.14 -9.40 3.77
C ILE A 110 8.54 -10.86 3.67
N ASP A 111 9.29 -11.37 4.64
CA ASP A 111 9.78 -12.74 4.65
C ASP A 111 8.65 -13.76 4.93
N ASN A 112 7.85 -13.51 5.98
CA ASN A 112 6.80 -14.42 6.44
C ASN A 112 5.69 -14.61 5.40
N TYR A 113 5.30 -13.54 4.70
CA TYR A 113 4.19 -13.57 3.73
C TYR A 113 4.64 -13.59 2.28
N LYS A 114 5.95 -13.80 2.04
CA LYS A 114 6.53 -13.89 0.68
C LYS A 114 6.11 -12.70 -0.19
N ILE A 115 6.33 -11.49 0.32
CA ILE A 115 6.08 -10.25 -0.41
C ILE A 115 7.10 -10.13 -1.54
N ASP A 116 6.63 -9.89 -2.76
CA ASP A 116 7.46 -9.89 -3.97
C ASP A 116 8.18 -8.56 -4.21
N GLY A 117 7.80 -7.51 -3.49
CA GLY A 117 8.47 -6.20 -3.61
C GLY A 117 7.90 -5.12 -2.69
N VAL A 118 8.62 -4.02 -2.58
CA VAL A 118 8.26 -2.90 -1.71
C VAL A 118 8.27 -1.59 -2.49
N ILE A 119 7.23 -0.77 -2.30
CA ILE A 119 7.16 0.60 -2.80
C ILE A 119 7.49 1.56 -1.65
N ALA A 120 8.68 2.07 -1.64
CA ALA A 120 9.16 3.03 -0.66
C ALA A 120 9.37 4.41 -1.35
N THR A 121 8.50 5.39 -1.13
CA THR A 121 7.42 5.41 -0.17
C THR A 121 6.16 6.08 -0.73
N GLY A 122 5.07 5.98 0.01
CA GLY A 122 3.91 6.85 -0.12
C GLY A 122 4.17 8.25 0.48
N PRO A 123 3.13 9.09 0.57
CA PRO A 123 3.25 10.44 1.12
C PRO A 123 3.44 10.44 2.65
N THR A 124 3.83 11.62 3.20
CA THR A 124 3.92 11.89 4.64
C THR A 124 2.76 12.76 5.12
N MET A 125 2.37 12.61 6.37
CA MET A 125 1.48 13.56 7.07
C MET A 125 2.27 14.64 7.81
N ASP A 126 3.57 14.46 7.98
CA ASP A 126 4.46 15.42 8.63
C ASP A 126 4.63 16.68 7.78
N ARG A 127 4.36 17.83 8.40
CA ARG A 127 4.41 19.16 7.77
C ARG A 127 5.58 20.01 8.24
N THR A 128 6.45 19.47 9.07
CA THR A 128 7.57 20.23 9.66
C THR A 128 8.57 20.76 8.63
N TYR A 129 8.64 20.11 7.47
CA TYR A 129 9.53 20.49 6.37
C TYR A 129 8.98 21.59 5.46
N LEU A 130 7.74 22.03 5.69
CA LEU A 130 7.11 22.99 4.81
C LEU A 130 7.57 24.41 5.16
N THR A 131 8.10 25.11 4.18
CA THR A 131 8.50 26.53 4.30
C THR A 131 7.35 27.50 4.03
N ALA A 132 6.16 27.00 3.71
CA ALA A 132 4.99 27.83 3.46
C ALA A 132 4.46 28.46 4.74
N SER A 133 3.90 29.69 4.64
CA SER A 133 3.31 30.38 5.78
C SER A 133 2.14 29.60 6.38
N LEU A 134 1.92 29.74 7.69
CA LEU A 134 0.82 29.10 8.40
C LEU A 134 -0.56 29.40 7.77
N ASN A 135 -0.78 30.64 7.37
CA ASN A 135 -2.02 31.04 6.68
C ASN A 135 -2.24 30.26 5.37
N ARG A 136 -1.17 30.01 4.62
CA ARG A 136 -1.26 29.21 3.39
C ARG A 136 -1.55 27.74 3.70
N LEU A 137 -0.89 27.19 4.72
CA LEU A 137 -1.13 25.81 5.16
C LEU A 137 -2.56 25.59 5.66
N GLN A 138 -3.09 26.56 6.43
CA GLN A 138 -4.49 26.52 6.89
C GLN A 138 -5.49 26.57 5.72
N LYS A 139 -5.26 27.44 4.72
CA LYS A 139 -6.10 27.51 3.51
C LYS A 139 -6.07 26.21 2.69
N ILE A 140 -4.91 25.55 2.59
CA ILE A 140 -4.78 24.24 1.94
C ILE A 140 -5.50 23.17 2.75
N GLY A 141 -5.49 23.27 4.08
CA GLY A 141 -6.13 22.35 5.01
C GLY A 141 -5.40 21.02 5.14
N THR A 142 -6.11 19.96 5.61
CA THR A 142 -5.56 18.61 5.84
C THR A 142 -5.23 17.90 4.53
N GLY A 143 -4.30 16.96 4.55
CA GLY A 143 -3.87 16.15 3.41
C GLY A 143 -2.40 15.75 3.54
N SER A 144 -2.02 14.71 2.87
CA SER A 144 -0.63 14.22 2.84
C SER A 144 0.21 15.01 1.84
N ILE A 145 1.53 14.94 2.05
CA ILE A 145 2.56 15.67 1.31
C ILE A 145 3.41 14.66 0.55
N SER A 146 3.72 14.98 -0.69
CA SER A 146 4.64 14.20 -1.53
C SER A 146 5.61 15.12 -2.27
N GLY A 147 6.52 14.55 -3.04
CA GLY A 147 7.51 15.26 -3.83
C GLY A 147 8.83 15.49 -3.07
N LYS A 148 9.57 16.54 -3.42
CA LYS A 148 10.93 16.77 -2.90
C LYS A 148 11.03 16.75 -1.36
N GLY A 149 10.01 17.23 -0.66
CA GLY A 149 10.01 17.31 0.81
C GLY A 149 10.06 15.97 1.56
N ILE A 150 9.80 14.84 0.88
CA ILE A 150 9.89 13.51 1.52
C ILE A 150 11.13 12.71 1.11
N GLY A 151 12.02 13.30 0.30
CA GLY A 151 13.18 12.59 -0.26
C GLY A 151 14.04 11.92 0.80
N ASP A 152 14.41 12.63 1.86
CA ASP A 152 15.27 12.10 2.93
C ASP A 152 14.56 10.96 3.70
N LYS A 153 13.25 11.10 3.96
CA LYS A 153 12.46 10.04 4.60
C LYS A 153 12.44 8.78 3.76
N SER A 154 12.12 8.92 2.47
CA SER A 154 12.09 7.80 1.53
C SER A 154 13.46 7.13 1.40
N PHE A 155 14.53 7.93 1.29
CA PHE A 155 15.88 7.39 1.21
C PHE A 155 16.29 6.62 2.47
N ARG A 156 15.96 7.11 3.66
CA ARG A 156 16.18 6.41 4.93
C ARG A 156 15.50 5.03 4.92
N ILE A 157 14.25 4.97 4.51
CA ILE A 157 13.50 3.70 4.44
C ILE A 157 14.10 2.76 3.42
N VAL A 158 14.43 3.24 2.22
CA VAL A 158 15.09 2.41 1.19
C VAL A 158 16.44 1.87 1.69
N LYS A 159 17.25 2.70 2.34
CA LYS A 159 18.54 2.29 2.90
C LYS A 159 18.36 1.21 3.98
N PHE A 160 17.38 1.38 4.86
CA PHE A 160 17.05 0.38 5.88
C PHE A 160 16.67 -0.95 5.25
N LEU A 161 15.70 -0.93 4.34
CA LEU A 161 15.20 -2.15 3.67
C LEU A 161 16.32 -2.88 2.92
N ARG A 162 17.18 -2.17 2.18
CA ARG A 162 18.33 -2.78 1.46
C ARG A 162 19.31 -3.48 2.37
N GLY A 163 19.40 -3.12 3.66
CA GLY A 163 20.23 -3.78 4.66
C GLY A 163 19.59 -4.97 5.34
N HIS A 164 18.26 -5.12 5.25
CA HIS A 164 17.50 -6.10 6.04
C HIS A 164 16.65 -7.06 5.21
N VAL A 165 16.42 -6.77 3.94
CA VAL A 165 15.59 -7.58 3.04
C VAL A 165 16.45 -8.31 2.02
N GLY A 166 16.05 -9.52 1.63
CA GLY A 166 16.74 -10.33 0.64
C GLY A 166 16.89 -9.63 -0.73
N LYS A 167 17.90 -10.05 -1.52
CA LYS A 167 18.22 -9.41 -2.81
C LYS A 167 17.11 -9.50 -3.88
N ASN A 168 16.14 -10.37 -3.66
CA ASN A 168 15.08 -10.68 -4.63
C ASN A 168 13.75 -9.92 -4.37
N VAL A 169 13.75 -8.99 -3.41
CA VAL A 169 12.59 -8.16 -3.02
C VAL A 169 12.78 -6.71 -3.46
#